data_b5c14986f88971a3dea1e74806082ea5
#
_entry.id   b5c14986f88971a3dea1e74806082ea5
#
_cell.length_a   1.000
_cell.length_b   1.000
_cell.length_c   1.000
_cell.angle_alpha   90.00
_cell.angle_beta   90.00
_cell.angle_gamma   90.00
#
_symmetry.space_group_name_H-M   'P 1'
#
loop_
_entity.id
_entity.type
_entity.pdbx_description
1 polymer ?
#
loop_
_entity_poly.entity_id
_entity_poly.type
_entity_poly.pdbx_seq_one_letter_code
_entity_poly.pdbx_strand_id
1 'polypeptide(L)'
;MVASSEQPLNGGARQGDLACFEVNGNVLAIDVLQIREIVRWQEVTPLPQAPALIEGVIDLRERVIPVVDLGRALGAAAIERSPRARIVVLEVDGLVLGLRVAAAIDVLSLESQTVEPPPQLAMQAGYDAVRAVVRRPGASPVLVISLDHLLENIYRSALPAPAVGNPA
;
A
#
# COMPACT_ATOMS: atom_id res chain seq x y z
N MET A 1 22.15 13.41 -9.45
CA MET A 1 21.88 12.12 -10.02
C MET A 1 20.39 11.87 -10.09
N VAL A 2 19.94 11.51 -11.19
CA VAL A 2 18.54 11.16 -11.29
C VAL A 2 18.34 9.85 -10.61
N ALA A 3 17.70 9.88 -9.47
CA ALA A 3 17.24 8.66 -8.92
C ALA A 3 16.37 8.01 -9.98
N SER A 4 16.82 6.90 -10.48
CA SER A 4 15.97 6.11 -11.34
C SER A 4 14.68 5.89 -10.58
N SER A 5 13.60 6.41 -11.11
CA SER A 5 12.31 6.24 -10.51
C SER A 5 11.79 4.81 -10.62
N GLU A 6 12.52 3.96 -11.28
CA GLU A 6 12.11 2.60 -11.58
C GLU A 6 13.21 1.65 -11.16
N GLN A 7 13.23 1.29 -9.89
CA GLN A 7 14.16 0.28 -9.41
C GLN A 7 13.41 -1.02 -9.17
N PRO A 8 13.75 -2.07 -9.89
CA PRO A 8 13.24 -3.39 -9.55
C PRO A 8 13.82 -3.80 -8.19
N LEU A 9 12.94 -4.06 -7.24
CA LEU A 9 13.36 -4.50 -5.91
C LEU A 9 13.65 -5.99 -5.81
N ASN A 10 13.49 -6.72 -6.91
CA ASN A 10 13.62 -8.18 -6.89
C ASN A 10 15.06 -8.68 -6.90
N GLY A 11 16.02 -7.82 -7.21
CA GLY A 11 17.43 -8.23 -7.18
C GLY A 11 17.96 -8.28 -5.75
N GLY A 12 18.17 -9.45 -5.21
CA GLY A 12 18.70 -9.62 -3.87
C GLY A 12 17.68 -9.56 -2.75
N ALA A 13 16.39 -9.42 -3.04
CA ALA A 13 15.35 -9.45 -2.01
C ALA A 13 15.25 -10.85 -1.41
N ARG A 14 15.19 -10.90 -0.08
CA ARG A 14 15.08 -12.15 0.66
C ARG A 14 13.69 -12.27 1.27
N GLN A 15 13.25 -13.51 1.47
CA GLN A 15 12.03 -13.76 2.19
C GLN A 15 12.11 -13.14 3.59
N GLY A 16 11.08 -12.38 3.95
CA GLY A 16 11.03 -11.71 5.23
C GLY A 16 11.56 -10.27 5.21
N ASP A 17 12.11 -9.80 4.09
CA ASP A 17 12.46 -8.39 3.97
C ASP A 17 11.21 -7.54 3.75
N LEU A 18 11.19 -6.39 4.39
CA LEU A 18 10.06 -5.46 4.33
C LEU A 18 10.52 -4.13 3.74
N ALA A 19 9.80 -3.66 2.74
CA ALA A 19 9.99 -2.30 2.23
C ALA A 19 9.15 -1.33 3.04
N CYS A 20 9.75 -0.25 3.52
CA CYS A 20 9.11 0.73 4.38
C CYS A 20 8.74 1.99 3.63
N PHE A 21 7.54 2.48 3.89
CA PHE A 21 6.98 3.66 3.24
C PHE A 21 6.36 4.59 4.27
N GLU A 22 6.41 5.88 3.97
CA GLU A 22 5.73 6.88 4.78
C GLU A 22 4.33 7.11 4.24
N VAL A 23 3.34 7.06 5.12
CA VAL A 23 1.94 7.34 4.81
C VAL A 23 1.35 8.10 5.98
N ASN A 24 0.95 9.35 5.75
CA ASN A 24 0.31 10.21 6.77
C ASN A 24 1.07 10.24 8.11
N GLY A 25 2.39 10.37 8.05
CA GLY A 25 3.23 10.46 9.23
C GLY A 25 3.57 9.13 9.89
N ASN A 26 3.02 8.04 9.42
CA ASN A 26 3.33 6.69 9.90
C ASN A 26 4.28 5.98 8.96
N VAL A 27 5.01 5.01 9.47
CA VAL A 27 5.86 4.14 8.67
C VAL A 27 5.14 2.81 8.51
N LEU A 28 4.84 2.47 7.27
CA LEU A 28 4.19 1.21 6.90
C LEU A 28 5.19 0.33 6.16
N ALA A 29 5.01 -0.97 6.26
CA ALA A 29 5.90 -1.91 5.59
C ALA A 29 5.11 -2.95 4.81
N ILE A 30 5.66 -3.34 3.67
CA ILE A 30 5.09 -4.32 2.76
C ILE A 30 6.17 -5.34 2.43
N ASP A 31 5.78 -6.60 2.30
CA ASP A 31 6.68 -7.67 1.89
C ASP A 31 7.33 -7.32 0.54
N VAL A 32 8.65 -7.26 0.53
CA VAL A 32 9.42 -6.91 -0.67
C VAL A 32 9.12 -7.84 -1.84
N LEU A 33 8.82 -9.11 -1.58
CA LEU A 33 8.55 -10.09 -2.63
C LEU A 33 7.27 -9.80 -3.40
N GLN A 34 6.38 -8.99 -2.85
CA GLN A 34 5.14 -8.60 -3.52
C GLN A 34 5.27 -7.30 -4.30
N ILE A 35 6.40 -6.62 -4.18
CA ILE A 35 6.66 -5.36 -4.88
C ILE A 35 7.36 -5.65 -6.20
N ARG A 36 6.79 -5.19 -7.30
CA ARG A 36 7.42 -5.28 -8.62
C ARG A 36 8.39 -4.14 -8.85
N GLU A 37 7.95 -2.92 -8.58
CA GLU A 37 8.77 -1.73 -8.76
C GLU A 37 8.16 -0.56 -7.99
N ILE A 38 8.95 0.49 -7.83
CA ILE A 38 8.53 1.74 -7.22
C ILE A 38 8.81 2.83 -8.23
N VAL A 39 7.79 3.59 -8.60
CA VAL A 39 7.90 4.65 -9.60
C VAL A 39 7.55 6.00 -9.00
N ARG A 40 7.98 7.06 -9.67
CA ARG A 40 7.65 8.42 -9.29
C ARG A 40 6.16 8.67 -9.43
N TRP A 41 5.71 9.72 -8.79
CA TRP A 41 4.36 10.21 -8.96
C TRP A 41 4.06 10.43 -10.44
N GLN A 42 2.94 9.91 -10.88
CA GLN A 42 2.42 10.11 -12.22
C GLN A 42 0.97 10.57 -12.12
N GLU A 43 0.53 11.33 -13.10
CA GLU A 43 -0.87 11.70 -13.18
C GLU A 43 -1.71 10.45 -13.42
N VAL A 44 -2.78 10.35 -12.67
CA VAL A 44 -3.70 9.22 -12.77
C VAL A 44 -4.86 9.63 -13.66
N THR A 45 -5.19 8.78 -14.62
CA THR A 45 -6.38 8.97 -15.45
C THR A 45 -7.59 8.43 -14.72
N PRO A 46 -8.56 9.27 -14.34
CA PRO A 46 -9.74 8.79 -13.64
C PRO A 46 -10.53 7.83 -14.51
N LEU A 47 -11.09 6.81 -13.87
CA LEU A 47 -12.00 5.87 -14.53
C LEU A 47 -13.44 6.23 -14.18
N PRO A 48 -14.35 6.37 -15.17
CA PRO A 48 -15.76 6.54 -14.88
C PRO A 48 -16.29 5.33 -14.09
N GLN A 49 -17.02 5.61 -13.02
CA GLN A 49 -17.68 4.57 -12.21
C GLN A 49 -16.68 3.58 -11.57
N ALA A 50 -15.44 3.99 -11.36
CA ALA A 50 -14.48 3.17 -10.67
C ALA A 50 -14.87 2.95 -9.20
N PRO A 51 -14.46 1.85 -8.58
CA PRO A 51 -14.62 1.67 -7.14
C PRO A 51 -14.05 2.84 -6.35
N ALA A 52 -14.66 3.15 -5.22
CA ALA A 52 -14.36 4.37 -4.46
C ALA A 52 -12.88 4.54 -4.10
N LEU A 53 -12.18 3.44 -3.80
CA LEU A 53 -10.77 3.50 -3.43
C LEU A 53 -9.81 3.53 -4.61
N ILE A 54 -10.29 3.25 -5.83
CA ILE A 54 -9.45 3.33 -7.02
C ILE A 54 -9.55 4.73 -7.58
N GLU A 55 -8.42 5.47 -7.58
CA GLU A 55 -8.37 6.81 -8.14
C GLU A 55 -8.53 6.83 -9.65
N GLY A 56 -7.98 5.81 -10.31
CA GLY A 56 -7.95 5.70 -11.75
C GLY A 56 -6.84 4.75 -12.17
N VAL A 57 -6.26 5.00 -13.32
CA VAL A 57 -5.21 4.14 -13.87
C VAL A 57 -4.00 4.97 -14.31
N ILE A 58 -2.84 4.30 -14.34
CA ILE A 58 -1.63 4.82 -14.98
C ILE A 58 -1.22 3.87 -16.09
N ASP A 59 -0.54 4.41 -17.09
CA ASP A 59 0.10 3.60 -18.11
C ASP A 59 1.57 3.42 -17.73
N LEU A 60 1.95 2.18 -17.49
CA LEU A 60 3.31 1.84 -17.12
C LEU A 60 3.82 0.76 -18.06
N ARG A 61 4.74 1.14 -18.96
CA ARG A 61 5.35 0.22 -19.92
C ARG A 61 4.29 -0.54 -20.74
N GLU A 62 3.36 0.20 -21.32
CA GLU A 62 2.27 -0.34 -22.14
C GLU A 62 1.27 -1.19 -21.36
N ARG A 63 1.30 -1.11 -20.03
CA ARG A 63 0.37 -1.80 -19.17
C ARG A 63 -0.43 -0.80 -18.37
N VAL A 64 -1.74 -0.93 -18.41
CA VAL A 64 -2.64 -0.08 -17.65
C VAL A 64 -2.83 -0.68 -16.26
N ILE A 65 -2.50 0.10 -15.23
CA ILE A 65 -2.47 -0.36 -13.85
C ILE A 65 -3.40 0.51 -13.01
N PRO A 66 -4.34 -0.08 -12.26
CA PRO A 66 -5.16 0.69 -11.33
C PRO A 66 -4.31 1.24 -10.18
N VAL A 67 -4.63 2.45 -9.73
CA VAL A 67 -3.92 3.13 -8.64
C VAL A 67 -4.87 3.39 -7.50
N VAL A 68 -4.42 3.04 -6.30
CA VAL A 68 -5.12 3.25 -5.04
C VAL A 68 -4.28 4.16 -4.17
N ASP A 69 -4.89 5.16 -3.56
CA ASP A 69 -4.24 6.00 -2.56
C ASP A 69 -4.19 5.23 -1.24
N LEU A 70 -2.99 4.91 -0.76
CA LEU A 70 -2.85 4.10 0.44
C LEU A 70 -3.36 4.81 1.69
N GLY A 71 -3.22 6.13 1.75
CA GLY A 71 -3.80 6.90 2.85
C GLY A 71 -5.30 6.70 2.94
N ARG A 72 -6.00 6.85 1.82
CA ARG A 72 -7.45 6.64 1.78
C ARG A 72 -7.85 5.20 2.03
N ALA A 73 -7.10 4.26 1.49
CA ALA A 73 -7.39 2.84 1.68
C ALA A 73 -7.31 2.42 3.15
N LEU A 74 -6.50 3.12 3.94
CA LEU A 74 -6.37 2.89 5.38
C LEU A 74 -7.31 3.78 6.20
N GLY A 75 -8.22 4.50 5.57
CA GLY A 75 -9.18 5.35 6.25
C GLY A 75 -8.62 6.69 6.72
N ALA A 76 -7.49 7.11 6.17
CA ALA A 76 -6.85 8.38 6.51
C ALA A 76 -6.92 9.37 5.35
N ALA A 77 -6.20 10.49 5.46
CA ALA A 77 -6.20 11.50 4.41
C ALA A 77 -5.48 11.01 3.15
N ALA A 78 -5.87 11.52 1.99
CA ALA A 78 -5.22 11.24 0.73
C ALA A 78 -3.75 11.69 0.76
N ILE A 79 -2.91 10.97 0.03
CA ILE A 79 -1.49 11.30 -0.09
C ILE A 79 -1.33 12.56 -0.93
N GLU A 80 -0.64 13.55 -0.39
CA GLU A 80 -0.37 14.78 -1.11
C GLU A 80 0.76 14.58 -2.12
N ARG A 81 0.63 15.24 -3.26
CA ARG A 81 1.70 15.25 -4.26
C ARG A 81 2.94 15.94 -3.70
N SER A 82 4.08 15.29 -3.83
CA SER A 82 5.36 15.86 -3.43
C SER A 82 6.48 15.21 -4.24
N PRO A 83 7.69 15.80 -4.26
CA PRO A 83 8.84 15.16 -4.93
C PRO A 83 9.22 13.80 -4.35
N ARG A 84 8.84 13.54 -3.08
CA ARG A 84 9.13 12.27 -2.40
C ARG A 84 8.06 11.23 -2.67
N ALA A 85 6.87 11.62 -3.08
CA ALA A 85 5.75 10.70 -3.30
C ALA A 85 6.07 9.67 -4.36
N ARG A 86 5.58 8.47 -4.16
CA ARG A 86 5.84 7.33 -5.05
C ARG A 86 4.57 6.53 -5.28
N ILE A 87 4.60 5.74 -6.34
CA ILE A 87 3.61 4.70 -6.58
C ILE A 87 4.33 3.37 -6.47
N VAL A 88 3.90 2.55 -5.54
CA VAL A 88 4.45 1.22 -5.30
C VAL A 88 3.64 0.24 -6.13
N VAL A 89 4.26 -0.37 -7.12
CA VAL A 89 3.58 -1.33 -8.00
C VAL A 89 3.71 -2.72 -7.38
N LEU A 90 2.58 -3.31 -7.08
CA LEU A 90 2.48 -4.60 -6.41
C LEU A 90 1.92 -5.66 -7.34
N GLU A 91 2.29 -6.89 -7.07
CA GLU A 91 1.65 -8.05 -7.68
C GLU A 91 1.29 -9.05 -6.59
N VAL A 92 0.00 -9.31 -6.45
CA VAL A 92 -0.54 -10.25 -5.46
C VAL A 92 -1.50 -11.18 -6.17
N ASP A 93 -1.20 -12.47 -6.18
CA ASP A 93 -2.03 -13.50 -6.82
C ASP A 93 -2.39 -13.15 -8.27
N GLY A 94 -1.41 -12.66 -9.02
CA GLY A 94 -1.58 -12.27 -10.41
C GLY A 94 -2.22 -10.92 -10.64
N LEU A 95 -2.70 -10.27 -9.59
CA LEU A 95 -3.29 -8.94 -9.67
C LEU A 95 -2.19 -7.89 -9.50
N VAL A 96 -2.13 -6.95 -10.44
CA VAL A 96 -1.16 -5.86 -10.42
C VAL A 96 -1.88 -4.56 -10.12
N LEU A 97 -1.39 -3.81 -9.13
CA LEU A 97 -1.94 -2.51 -8.78
C LEU A 97 -0.84 -1.59 -8.26
N GLY A 98 -1.08 -0.29 -8.28
CA GLY A 98 -0.20 0.71 -7.71
C GLY A 98 -0.79 1.29 -6.44
N LEU A 99 0.05 1.49 -5.44
CA LEU A 99 -0.32 2.19 -4.21
C LEU A 99 0.44 3.49 -4.11
N ARG A 100 -0.28 4.60 -3.92
CA ARG A 100 0.37 5.88 -3.65
C ARG A 100 0.82 5.94 -2.21
N VAL A 101 2.08 6.36 -2.01
CA VAL A 101 2.67 6.58 -0.70
C VAL A 101 3.37 7.93 -0.67
N ALA A 102 3.57 8.49 0.52
CA ALA A 102 4.22 9.80 0.66
C ALA A 102 5.72 9.75 0.38
N ALA A 103 6.36 8.63 0.70
CA ALA A 103 7.77 8.41 0.43
C ALA A 103 8.14 6.95 0.56
N ALA A 104 9.17 6.53 -0.16
CA ALA A 104 9.87 5.27 0.10
C ALA A 104 11.00 5.58 1.07
N ILE A 105 11.16 4.76 2.12
CA ILE A 105 12.12 5.02 3.19
C ILE A 105 13.33 4.09 3.08
N ASP A 106 13.14 2.81 3.40
CA ASP A 106 14.22 1.82 3.37
C ASP A 106 13.67 0.39 3.36
N VAL A 107 14.55 -0.57 3.52
CA VAL A 107 14.20 -1.98 3.61
C VAL A 107 14.67 -2.51 4.97
N LEU A 108 13.80 -3.22 5.67
CA LEU A 108 14.12 -3.86 6.94
C LEU A 108 14.11 -5.37 6.78
N SER A 109 15.09 -6.02 7.44
CA SER A 109 15.07 -7.47 7.57
C SER A 109 14.33 -7.87 8.84
N LEU A 110 13.33 -8.71 8.72
CA LEU A 110 12.56 -9.18 9.88
C LEU A 110 13.40 -9.99 10.86
N GLU A 111 14.45 -10.67 10.36
CA GLU A 111 15.30 -11.50 11.22
C GLU A 111 15.97 -10.72 12.35
N SER A 112 16.25 -9.44 12.12
CA SER A 112 16.92 -8.58 13.10
C SER A 112 15.98 -7.70 13.89
N GLN A 113 14.67 -7.89 13.77
CA GLN A 113 13.68 -7.01 14.36
C GLN A 113 12.81 -7.73 15.41
N THR A 114 12.33 -6.96 16.38
CA THR A 114 11.31 -7.43 17.31
C THR A 114 9.93 -7.23 16.69
N VAL A 115 9.24 -8.32 16.43
CA VAL A 115 7.93 -8.32 15.79
C VAL A 115 6.86 -8.66 16.81
N GLU A 116 5.81 -7.85 16.86
CA GLU A 116 4.69 -8.04 17.77
C GLU A 116 3.38 -8.15 16.99
N PRO A 117 2.37 -8.85 17.54
CA PRO A 117 1.04 -8.81 16.92
C PRO A 117 0.43 -7.42 17.05
N PRO A 118 -0.53 -7.05 16.18
CA PRO A 118 -1.21 -5.78 16.31
C PRO A 118 -2.02 -5.73 17.61
N PRO A 119 -2.20 -4.54 18.22
CA PRO A 119 -3.01 -4.43 19.43
C PRO A 119 -4.46 -4.86 19.19
N GLN A 120 -5.06 -5.54 20.15
CA GLN A 120 -6.44 -6.03 20.02
C GLN A 120 -7.43 -4.92 19.72
N LEU A 121 -7.24 -3.77 20.36
CA LEU A 121 -8.14 -2.64 20.14
C LEU A 121 -8.12 -2.16 18.70
N ALA A 122 -6.93 -2.18 18.08
CA ALA A 122 -6.80 -1.84 16.67
C ALA A 122 -7.55 -2.82 15.78
N MET A 123 -7.47 -4.10 16.08
CA MET A 123 -8.19 -5.14 15.33
C MET A 123 -9.71 -4.95 15.42
N GLN A 124 -10.21 -4.60 16.61
CA GLN A 124 -11.64 -4.36 16.81
C GLN A 124 -12.13 -3.12 16.08
N ALA A 125 -11.25 -2.14 15.85
CA ALA A 125 -11.59 -0.91 15.15
C ALA A 125 -11.52 -1.04 13.62
N GLY A 126 -11.29 -2.24 13.09
CA GLY A 126 -11.22 -2.46 11.65
C GLY A 126 -9.83 -2.30 11.06
N TYR A 127 -8.79 -2.26 11.89
CA TYR A 127 -7.41 -2.18 11.44
C TYR A 127 -6.84 -3.56 11.10
N ASP A 128 -7.67 -4.40 10.53
CA ASP A 128 -7.26 -5.73 10.09
C ASP A 128 -6.26 -5.70 8.93
N ALA A 129 -6.06 -4.53 8.31
CA ALA A 129 -4.99 -4.36 7.32
C ALA A 129 -3.59 -4.44 7.94
N VAL A 130 -3.43 -4.24 9.25
CA VAL A 130 -2.15 -4.35 9.94
C VAL A 130 -2.00 -5.74 10.52
N ARG A 131 -1.01 -6.50 10.03
CA ARG A 131 -0.79 -7.88 10.49
C ARG A 131 0.26 -8.02 11.58
N ALA A 132 1.12 -7.01 11.74
CA ALA A 132 2.19 -7.04 12.71
C ALA A 132 2.73 -5.64 12.96
N VAL A 133 3.44 -5.48 14.06
CA VAL A 133 4.12 -4.24 14.42
C VAL A 133 5.59 -4.56 14.67
N VAL A 134 6.48 -3.82 14.02
CA VAL A 134 7.93 -3.96 14.23
C VAL A 134 8.40 -2.82 15.13
N ARG A 135 8.93 -3.18 16.28
CA ARG A 135 9.50 -2.19 17.19
C ARG A 135 10.86 -1.74 16.70
N ARG A 136 11.09 -0.44 16.79
CA ARG A 136 12.41 0.14 16.51
C ARG A 136 12.83 1.00 17.69
N PRO A 137 14.00 0.70 18.32
CA PRO A 137 14.49 1.54 19.41
C PRO A 137 14.67 2.99 18.98
N GLY A 138 14.14 3.92 19.76
CA GLY A 138 14.29 5.36 19.51
C GLY A 138 13.51 5.91 18.31
N ALA A 139 12.62 5.12 17.70
CA ALA A 139 11.82 5.53 16.57
C ALA A 139 10.41 5.01 16.70
N SER A 140 9.49 5.55 15.89
CA SER A 140 8.12 5.06 15.83
C SER A 140 8.09 3.62 15.32
N PRO A 141 7.17 2.79 15.82
CA PRO A 141 7.03 1.43 15.31
C PRO A 141 6.63 1.42 13.84
N VAL A 142 6.99 0.35 13.16
CA VAL A 142 6.63 0.12 11.76
C VAL A 142 5.41 -0.80 11.73
N LEU A 143 4.38 -0.38 11.00
CA LEU A 143 3.14 -1.15 10.85
C LEU A 143 3.25 -2.01 9.59
N VAL A 144 3.25 -3.32 9.76
CA VAL A 144 3.33 -4.26 8.64
C VAL A 144 1.93 -4.49 8.08
N ILE A 145 1.76 -4.19 6.80
CA ILE A 145 0.46 -4.25 6.14
C ILE A 145 0.23 -5.65 5.56
N SER A 146 -0.97 -6.15 5.79
CA SER A 146 -1.47 -7.35 5.11
C SER A 146 -2.07 -6.93 3.78
N LEU A 147 -1.42 -7.30 2.68
CA LEU A 147 -1.94 -6.97 1.36
C LEU A 147 -3.24 -7.70 1.06
N ASP A 148 -3.41 -8.90 1.58
CA ASP A 148 -4.65 -9.65 1.39
C ASP A 148 -5.85 -8.90 1.99
N HIS A 149 -5.72 -8.41 3.21
CA HIS A 149 -6.79 -7.63 3.85
C HIS A 149 -7.00 -6.28 3.16
N LEU A 150 -5.91 -5.65 2.72
CA LEU A 150 -6.00 -4.39 1.98
C LEU A 150 -6.77 -4.59 0.67
N LEU A 151 -6.46 -5.65 -0.06
CA LEU A 151 -7.17 -5.98 -1.30
C LEU A 151 -8.64 -6.27 -1.04
N GLU A 152 -8.96 -6.99 0.03
CA GLU A 152 -10.36 -7.21 0.41
C GLU A 152 -11.11 -5.90 0.62
N ASN A 153 -10.48 -4.94 1.30
CA ASN A 153 -11.08 -3.63 1.52
C ASN A 153 -11.32 -2.89 0.19
N ILE A 154 -10.38 -2.98 -0.73
CA ILE A 154 -10.51 -2.39 -2.06
C ILE A 154 -11.66 -3.05 -2.81
N TYR A 155 -11.75 -4.38 -2.79
CA TYR A 155 -12.83 -5.11 -3.42
C TYR A 155 -14.19 -4.77 -2.81
N ARG A 156 -14.27 -4.62 -1.50
CA ARG A 156 -15.52 -4.21 -0.84
C ARG A 156 -15.95 -2.83 -1.31
N SER A 157 -15.02 -1.93 -1.56
CA SER A 157 -15.35 -0.61 -2.10
C SER A 157 -15.85 -0.69 -3.54
N ALA A 158 -15.55 -1.77 -4.25
CA ALA A 158 -16.00 -2.02 -5.61
C ALA A 158 -17.42 -2.62 -5.66
N LEU A 159 -17.86 -3.25 -4.57
CA LEU A 159 -19.19 -3.85 -4.55
C LEU A 159 -20.27 -2.76 -4.43
N PRO A 160 -21.38 -2.89 -5.16
CA PRO A 160 -22.47 -1.97 -4.94
C PRO A 160 -22.95 -2.07 -3.50
N ALA A 161 -23.30 -0.91 -2.91
CA ALA A 161 -23.88 -0.91 -1.58
C ALA A 161 -25.06 -1.91 -1.56
N PRO A 162 -25.18 -2.72 -0.48
CA PRO A 162 -26.34 -3.59 -0.39
C PRO A 162 -27.59 -2.77 -0.56
N ALA A 163 -28.51 -3.25 -1.36
CA ALA A 163 -29.78 -2.56 -1.60
C ALA A 163 -30.52 -2.48 -0.27
N VAL A 164 -30.28 -1.40 0.45
CA VAL A 164 -30.89 -1.18 1.75
C VAL A 164 -32.35 -0.89 1.53
N GLY A 165 -33.18 -1.76 2.07
CA GLY A 165 -34.60 -1.48 2.11
C GLY A 165 -35.20 -1.30 0.74
N ASN A 166 -34.80 -2.11 -0.19
CA ASN A 166 -35.58 -2.15 -1.41
C ASN A 166 -36.84 -2.96 -1.12
N PRO A 167 -37.88 -2.29 -0.71
CA PRO A 167 -39.16 -2.98 -0.61
C PRO A 167 -39.56 -3.23 -2.03
N ALA A 168 -39.46 -4.37 -2.47
CA ALA A 168 -39.89 -4.69 -3.82
C ALA A 168 -41.11 -3.92 -4.23
#